data_c16b31221520c5a21f983f4aa77f4744
#
_entry.id   c16b31221520c5a21f983f4aa77f4744
#
_cell.length_a   1.000
_cell.length_b   1.000
_cell.length_c   1.000
_cell.angle_alpha   90.00
_cell.angle_beta   90.00
_cell.angle_gamma   90.00
#
_symmetry.space_group_name_H-M   'P 1'
#
loop_
_entity.id
_entity.type
_entity.pdbx_description
1 polymer ?
#
loop_
_entity_poly.entity_id
_entity_poly.type
_entity_poly.pdbx_seq_one_letter_code
_entity_poly.pdbx_strand_id
1 'polypeptide(L)'
;MASPTNKLLVLGAALSGLAALMHLACLAVGAPLFRLLGAGEQMAQLHLAGHWYPTVVTLVIAGVLAAWSAYALSGAGVIRKLPFLRTALSAITAIYIVRGVAFVPVMAYFPGNSMTFWVVSSSICLLIGIVHLVGLRQSWGRLSGGAA
;
A
#
# COMPACT_ATOMS: atom_id res chain seq x y z
N MET A 1 13.41 -11.80 -27.13
CA MET A 1 13.19 -12.64 -25.95
C MET A 1 12.50 -11.80 -24.90
N ALA A 2 11.36 -12.26 -24.37
CA ALA A 2 10.67 -11.56 -23.29
C ALA A 2 11.58 -11.53 -22.04
N SER A 3 11.76 -10.37 -21.44
CA SER A 3 12.51 -10.25 -20.19
C SER A 3 11.84 -11.07 -19.09
N PRO A 4 12.60 -11.75 -18.22
CA PRO A 4 12.01 -12.56 -17.16
C PRO A 4 11.19 -11.69 -16.21
N THR A 5 9.99 -12.16 -15.88
CA THR A 5 9.08 -11.50 -14.93
C THR A 5 9.72 -11.42 -13.55
N ASN A 6 9.70 -10.25 -12.93
CA ASN A 6 10.21 -10.07 -11.57
C ASN A 6 9.20 -10.56 -10.53
N LYS A 7 9.44 -11.75 -9.97
CA LYS A 7 8.54 -12.41 -9.01
C LYS A 7 8.34 -11.61 -7.71
N LEU A 8 9.36 -10.86 -7.26
CA LEU A 8 9.25 -10.03 -6.06
C LEU A 8 8.32 -8.83 -6.27
N LEU A 9 8.39 -8.18 -7.43
CA LEU A 9 7.43 -7.13 -7.76
C LEU A 9 6.02 -7.68 -7.98
N VAL A 10 5.86 -8.91 -8.49
CA VAL A 10 4.54 -9.58 -8.52
C VAL A 10 4.01 -9.81 -7.11
N LEU A 11 4.86 -10.29 -6.19
CA LEU A 11 4.49 -10.45 -4.78
C LEU A 11 4.12 -9.10 -4.15
N GLY A 12 4.92 -8.06 -4.37
CA GLY A 12 4.61 -6.71 -3.91
C GLY A 12 3.28 -6.18 -4.44
N ALA A 13 2.98 -6.45 -5.70
CA ALA A 13 1.69 -6.11 -6.31
C ALA A 13 0.53 -6.84 -5.64
N ALA A 14 0.68 -8.14 -5.40
CA ALA A 14 -0.34 -8.95 -4.73
C ALA A 14 -0.61 -8.45 -3.30
N LEU A 15 0.43 -8.12 -2.54
CA LEU A 15 0.32 -7.59 -1.18
C LEU A 15 -0.35 -6.21 -1.17
N SER A 16 0.01 -5.31 -2.08
CA SER A 16 -0.63 -3.99 -2.22
C SER A 16 -2.09 -4.12 -2.66
N GLY A 17 -2.39 -5.04 -3.58
CA GLY A 17 -3.76 -5.34 -4.01
C GLY A 17 -4.61 -5.92 -2.88
N LEU A 18 -4.05 -6.82 -2.08
CA LEU A 18 -4.72 -7.36 -0.88
C LEU A 18 -5.02 -6.24 0.12
N ALA A 19 -4.06 -5.33 0.35
CA ALA A 19 -4.28 -4.18 1.22
C ALA A 19 -5.42 -3.28 0.68
N ALA A 20 -5.50 -3.04 -0.63
CA ALA A 20 -6.61 -2.32 -1.25
C ALA A 20 -7.96 -3.00 -0.99
N LEU A 21 -8.02 -4.33 -1.18
CA LEU A 21 -9.24 -5.12 -0.92
C LEU A 21 -9.65 -5.07 0.56
N MET A 22 -8.69 -5.13 1.48
CA MET A 22 -8.97 -4.99 2.91
C MET A 22 -9.57 -3.63 3.27
N HIS A 23 -9.11 -2.55 2.64
CA HIS A 23 -9.72 -1.23 2.81
C HIS A 23 -11.13 -1.18 2.24
N LEU A 24 -11.37 -1.73 1.06
CA LEU A 24 -12.72 -1.82 0.50
C LEU A 24 -13.66 -2.66 1.37
N ALA A 25 -13.16 -3.72 2.00
CA ALA A 25 -13.94 -4.54 2.94
C ALA A 25 -14.44 -3.73 4.14
N CYS A 26 -13.77 -2.63 4.54
CA CYS A 26 -14.27 -1.73 5.58
C CYS A 26 -15.65 -1.17 5.26
N LEU A 27 -15.94 -0.93 3.99
CA LEU A 27 -17.24 -0.39 3.56
C LEU A 27 -18.37 -1.42 3.68
N ALA A 28 -18.05 -2.70 3.53
CA ALA A 28 -19.01 -3.79 3.64
C ALA A 28 -19.20 -4.29 5.08
N VAL A 29 -18.09 -4.38 5.85
CA VAL A 29 -18.10 -4.89 7.23
C VAL A 29 -18.40 -3.78 8.24
N GLY A 30 -18.00 -2.56 7.95
CA GLY A 30 -18.27 -1.38 8.77
C GLY A 30 -17.31 -1.19 9.95
N ALA A 31 -17.84 -0.63 11.04
CA ALA A 31 -17.08 -0.18 12.21
C ALA A 31 -16.08 -1.20 12.80
N PRO A 32 -16.40 -2.51 12.90
CA PRO A 32 -15.41 -3.47 13.41
C PRO A 32 -14.12 -3.50 12.60
N LEU A 33 -14.22 -3.41 11.27
CA LEU A 33 -13.05 -3.47 10.40
C LEU A 33 -12.29 -2.14 10.36
N PHE A 34 -12.96 -0.99 10.49
CA PHE A 34 -12.30 0.30 10.68
C PHE A 34 -11.41 0.30 11.93
N ARG A 35 -11.90 -0.27 13.04
CA ARG A 35 -11.12 -0.41 14.28
C ARG A 35 -9.94 -1.36 14.11
N LEU A 36 -10.17 -2.51 13.47
CA LEU A 36 -9.13 -3.53 13.25
C LEU A 36 -7.99 -3.00 12.37
N LEU A 37 -8.31 -2.24 11.32
CA LEU A 37 -7.33 -1.67 10.40
C LEU A 37 -6.72 -0.35 10.91
N GLY A 38 -7.07 0.09 12.12
CA GLY A 38 -6.46 1.22 12.80
C GLY A 38 -6.87 2.58 12.29
N ALA A 39 -8.03 2.67 11.62
CA ALA A 39 -8.61 3.96 11.23
C ALA A 39 -9.03 4.82 12.44
N GLY A 40 -9.17 4.18 13.61
CA GLY A 40 -9.54 4.83 14.86
C GLY A 40 -11.04 4.83 15.13
N GLU A 41 -11.39 5.08 16.40
CA GLU A 41 -12.79 5.07 16.85
C GLU A 41 -13.62 6.16 16.18
N GLN A 42 -13.05 7.34 15.92
CA GLN A 42 -13.75 8.43 15.24
C GLN A 42 -14.27 8.03 13.86
N MET A 43 -13.45 7.35 13.06
CA MET A 43 -13.85 6.86 11.72
C MET A 43 -14.96 5.80 11.83
N ALA A 44 -14.87 4.91 12.82
CA ALA A 44 -15.89 3.92 13.08
C ALA A 44 -17.25 4.56 13.46
N GLN A 45 -17.24 5.58 14.33
CA GLN A 45 -18.45 6.30 14.74
C GLN A 45 -19.06 7.11 13.59
N LEU A 46 -18.24 7.80 12.81
CA LEU A 46 -18.71 8.52 11.61
C LEU A 46 -19.36 7.57 10.60
N HIS A 47 -18.81 6.37 10.43
CA HIS A 47 -19.40 5.36 9.56
C HIS A 47 -20.76 4.88 10.09
N LEU A 48 -20.88 4.61 11.40
CA LEU A 48 -22.14 4.22 12.04
C LEU A 48 -23.20 5.33 11.94
N ALA A 49 -22.79 6.59 11.98
CA ALA A 49 -23.67 7.74 11.78
C ALA A 49 -24.06 7.98 10.30
N GLY A 50 -23.61 7.14 9.38
CA GLY A 50 -23.89 7.30 7.95
C GLY A 50 -23.17 8.48 7.29
N HIS A 51 -22.10 9.01 7.91
CA HIS A 51 -21.37 10.14 7.36
C HIS A 51 -20.55 9.72 6.14
N TRP A 52 -20.50 10.57 5.11
CA TRP A 52 -19.83 10.30 3.83
C TRP A 52 -18.28 10.19 3.93
N TYR A 53 -17.68 10.88 4.89
CA TYR A 53 -16.23 11.03 5.02
C TYR A 53 -15.46 9.70 5.10
N PRO A 54 -15.84 8.72 5.96
CA PRO A 54 -15.15 7.42 6.01
C PRO A 54 -15.16 6.69 4.65
N THR A 55 -16.29 6.77 3.94
CA THR A 55 -16.41 6.14 2.61
C THR A 55 -15.43 6.74 1.62
N VAL A 56 -15.39 8.07 1.51
CA VAL A 56 -14.50 8.76 0.56
C VAL A 56 -13.03 8.50 0.89
N VAL A 57 -12.63 8.64 2.16
CA VAL A 57 -11.24 8.38 2.58
C VAL A 57 -10.84 6.95 2.27
N THR A 58 -11.69 5.98 2.56
CA THR A 58 -11.43 4.56 2.29
C THR A 58 -11.28 4.28 0.80
N LEU A 59 -12.14 4.85 -0.04
CA LEU A 59 -12.05 4.71 -1.50
C LEU A 59 -10.76 5.33 -2.06
N VAL A 60 -10.36 6.49 -1.54
CA VAL A 60 -9.09 7.13 -1.94
C VAL A 60 -7.90 6.25 -1.58
N ILE A 61 -7.83 5.74 -0.35
CA ILE A 61 -6.74 4.88 0.09
C ILE A 61 -6.72 3.58 -0.74
N ALA A 62 -7.87 2.93 -0.92
CA ALA A 62 -7.97 1.71 -1.73
C ALA A 62 -7.54 1.96 -3.19
N GLY A 63 -7.94 3.11 -3.77
CA GLY A 63 -7.53 3.51 -5.11
C GLY A 63 -6.02 3.72 -5.24
N VAL A 64 -5.40 4.38 -4.27
CA VAL A 64 -3.94 4.56 -4.21
C VAL A 64 -3.23 3.22 -4.13
N LEU A 65 -3.66 2.32 -3.24
CA LEU A 65 -3.05 0.99 -3.09
C LEU A 65 -3.24 0.12 -4.34
N ALA A 66 -4.39 0.21 -5.00
CA ALA A 66 -4.63 -0.46 -6.28
C ALA A 66 -3.71 0.09 -7.40
N ALA A 67 -3.52 1.41 -7.45
CA ALA A 67 -2.55 2.02 -8.36
C ALA A 67 -1.12 1.54 -8.06
N TRP A 68 -0.71 1.44 -6.79
CA TRP A 68 0.59 0.90 -6.40
C TRP A 68 0.78 -0.55 -6.84
N SER A 69 -0.28 -1.37 -6.70
CA SER A 69 -0.30 -2.74 -7.23
C SER A 69 -0.08 -2.76 -8.75
N ALA A 70 -0.76 -1.90 -9.50
CA ALA A 70 -0.59 -1.78 -10.95
C ALA A 70 0.84 -1.34 -11.33
N TYR A 71 1.42 -0.37 -10.62
CA TYR A 71 2.82 0.04 -10.83
C TYR A 71 3.80 -1.11 -10.56
N ALA A 72 3.58 -1.90 -9.53
CA ALA A 72 4.41 -3.07 -9.23
C ALA A 72 4.29 -4.16 -10.32
N LEU A 73 3.08 -4.43 -10.83
CA LEU A 73 2.87 -5.34 -11.98
C LEU A 73 3.56 -4.83 -13.26
N SER A 74 3.51 -3.53 -13.50
CA SER A 74 4.21 -2.90 -14.63
C SER A 74 5.73 -3.04 -14.48
N GLY A 75 6.27 -2.80 -13.29
CA GLY A 75 7.69 -3.00 -13.00
C GLY A 75 8.14 -4.45 -13.04
N ALA A 76 7.22 -5.39 -12.75
CA ALA A 76 7.44 -6.81 -12.89
C ALA A 76 7.48 -7.28 -14.36
N GLY A 77 6.97 -6.47 -15.30
CA GLY A 77 6.84 -6.83 -16.70
C GLY A 77 5.60 -7.69 -17.00
N VAL A 78 4.59 -7.67 -16.12
CA VAL A 78 3.33 -8.41 -16.31
C VAL A 78 2.35 -7.62 -17.17
N ILE A 79 2.31 -6.30 -16.99
CA ILE A 79 1.47 -5.40 -17.78
C ILE A 79 2.34 -4.36 -18.51
N ARG A 80 1.72 -3.63 -19.44
CA ARG A 80 2.39 -2.56 -20.20
C ARG A 80 3.10 -1.57 -19.29
N LYS A 81 4.16 -0.96 -19.79
CA LYS A 81 4.95 0.02 -19.05
C LYS A 81 4.10 1.27 -18.74
N LEU A 82 3.96 1.60 -17.46
CA LEU A 82 3.28 2.79 -17.00
C LEU A 82 4.22 4.01 -17.02
N PRO A 83 3.69 5.24 -17.13
CA PRO A 83 4.52 6.45 -17.12
C PRO A 83 5.23 6.61 -15.77
N PHE A 84 6.42 7.24 -15.82
CA PHE A 84 7.23 7.52 -14.63
C PHE A 84 7.50 6.30 -13.73
N LEU A 85 7.51 5.09 -14.30
CA LEU A 85 7.54 3.81 -13.59
C LEU A 85 8.64 3.72 -12.53
N ARG A 86 9.86 4.15 -12.87
CA ARG A 86 11.01 4.12 -11.96
C ARG A 86 10.80 5.04 -10.75
N THR A 87 10.36 6.28 -10.99
CA THR A 87 10.09 7.28 -9.95
C THR A 87 8.94 6.84 -9.06
N ALA A 88 7.84 6.37 -9.67
CA ALA A 88 6.67 5.88 -8.94
C ALA A 88 7.03 4.70 -8.03
N LEU A 89 7.71 3.67 -8.54
CA LEU A 89 8.13 2.53 -7.73
C LEU A 89 9.12 2.92 -6.62
N SER A 90 10.01 3.88 -6.87
CA SER A 90 10.90 4.39 -5.83
C SER A 90 10.13 5.09 -4.72
N ALA A 91 9.15 5.93 -5.08
CA ALA A 91 8.29 6.62 -4.12
C ALA A 91 7.42 5.64 -3.32
N ILE A 92 6.77 4.67 -3.98
CA ILE A 92 5.97 3.62 -3.33
C ILE A 92 6.83 2.84 -2.31
N THR A 93 8.01 2.41 -2.73
CA THR A 93 8.96 1.69 -1.87
C THR A 93 9.35 2.54 -0.65
N ALA A 94 9.69 3.81 -0.86
CA ALA A 94 10.06 4.73 0.21
C ALA A 94 8.91 4.93 1.20
N ILE A 95 7.67 5.12 0.71
CA ILE A 95 6.49 5.30 1.58
C ILE A 95 6.25 4.06 2.45
N TYR A 96 6.31 2.85 1.89
CA TYR A 96 6.15 1.62 2.67
C TYR A 96 7.24 1.48 3.75
N ILE A 97 8.51 1.75 3.41
CA ILE A 97 9.62 1.67 4.37
C ILE A 97 9.46 2.72 5.46
N VAL A 98 9.23 3.98 5.09
CA VAL A 98 9.03 5.08 6.06
C VAL A 98 7.84 4.77 6.98
N ARG A 99 6.71 4.31 6.44
CA ARG A 99 5.55 3.90 7.25
C ARG A 99 5.88 2.75 8.20
N GLY A 100 6.76 1.84 7.78
CA GLY A 100 7.20 0.70 8.58
C GLY A 100 8.13 1.09 9.74
N VAL A 101 9.01 2.08 9.55
CA VAL A 101 10.02 2.46 10.55
C VAL A 101 9.62 3.68 11.38
N ALA A 102 8.89 4.63 10.81
CA ALA A 102 8.53 5.90 11.42
C ALA A 102 7.13 5.90 12.06
N PHE A 103 6.70 4.78 12.67
CA PHE A 103 5.36 4.69 13.23
C PHE A 103 5.19 5.51 14.52
N VAL A 104 6.26 5.72 15.30
CA VAL A 104 6.20 6.45 16.59
C VAL A 104 5.62 7.86 16.42
N PRO A 105 6.12 8.73 15.53
CA PRO A 105 5.52 10.05 15.34
C PRO A 105 4.09 9.99 14.78
N VAL A 106 3.75 8.93 14.02
CA VAL A 106 2.40 8.75 13.43
C VAL A 106 1.37 8.39 14.52
N MET A 107 1.79 7.72 15.61
CA MET A 107 0.91 7.34 16.72
C MET A 107 0.15 8.53 17.31
N ALA A 108 0.77 9.70 17.38
CA ALA A 108 0.17 10.91 17.94
C ALA A 108 -1.08 11.39 17.15
N TYR A 109 -1.16 11.07 15.86
CA TYR A 109 -2.28 11.47 15.00
C TYR A 109 -3.44 10.47 14.99
N PHE A 110 -3.25 9.27 15.55
CA PHE A 110 -4.25 8.20 15.59
C PHE A 110 -4.37 7.63 17.00
N PRO A 111 -4.89 8.41 17.96
CA PRO A 111 -5.05 7.97 19.34
C PRO A 111 -6.06 6.80 19.40
N GLY A 112 -5.85 5.91 20.36
CA GLY A 112 -6.74 4.77 20.61
C GLY A 112 -6.29 3.45 19.97
N ASN A 113 -5.30 3.45 19.08
CA ASN A 113 -4.72 2.21 18.57
C ASN A 113 -3.71 1.62 19.57
N SER A 114 -3.76 0.30 19.77
CA SER A 114 -2.85 -0.41 20.67
C SER A 114 -1.41 -0.45 20.14
N MET A 115 -0.44 -0.62 21.03
CA MET A 115 0.96 -0.84 20.65
C MET A 115 1.10 -2.08 19.74
N THR A 116 0.33 -3.13 20.02
CA THR A 116 0.29 -4.35 19.18
C THR A 116 -0.13 -4.02 17.75
N PHE A 117 -1.19 -3.21 17.59
CA PHE A 117 -1.60 -2.74 16.26
C PHE A 117 -0.45 -2.02 15.53
N TRP A 118 0.22 -1.08 16.23
CA TRP A 118 1.31 -0.32 15.63
C TRP A 118 2.48 -1.20 15.19
N VAL A 119 2.91 -2.13 16.03
CA VAL A 119 4.00 -3.05 15.73
C VAL A 119 3.62 -3.96 14.54
N VAL A 120 2.44 -4.58 14.57
CA VAL A 120 1.99 -5.49 13.51
C VAL A 120 1.84 -4.75 12.18
N SER A 121 1.11 -3.62 12.16
CA SER A 121 0.87 -2.86 10.92
C SER A 121 2.16 -2.31 10.33
N SER A 122 3.08 -1.83 11.17
CA SER A 122 4.38 -1.33 10.73
C SER A 122 5.28 -2.44 10.21
N SER A 123 5.27 -3.61 10.84
CA SER A 123 6.01 -4.80 10.34
C SER A 123 5.50 -5.24 8.97
N ILE A 124 4.18 -5.23 8.76
CA ILE A 124 3.59 -5.54 7.45
C ILE A 124 4.05 -4.52 6.40
N CYS A 125 3.96 -3.22 6.69
CA CYS A 125 4.43 -2.18 5.78
C CYS A 125 5.92 -2.32 5.46
N LEU A 126 6.74 -2.61 6.47
CA LEU A 126 8.19 -2.79 6.30
C LEU A 126 8.49 -4.00 5.41
N LEU A 127 7.82 -5.13 5.63
CA LEU A 127 7.97 -6.32 4.79
C LEU A 127 7.60 -6.05 3.33
N ILE A 128 6.46 -5.38 3.10
CA ILE A 128 6.04 -4.98 1.75
C ILE A 128 7.09 -4.04 1.14
N GLY A 129 7.58 -3.07 1.91
CA GLY A 129 8.61 -2.14 1.47
C GLY A 129 9.92 -2.84 1.08
N ILE A 130 10.36 -3.84 1.86
CA ILE A 130 11.56 -4.64 1.55
C ILE A 130 11.35 -5.45 0.26
N VAL A 131 10.19 -6.08 0.08
CA VAL A 131 9.85 -6.83 -1.14
C VAL A 131 9.91 -5.90 -2.36
N HIS A 132 9.32 -4.70 -2.28
CA HIS A 132 9.41 -3.70 -3.33
C HIS A 132 10.85 -3.23 -3.57
N LEU A 133 11.63 -2.96 -2.52
CA LEU A 133 13.02 -2.51 -2.64
C LEU A 133 13.89 -3.51 -3.36
N VAL A 134 13.83 -4.79 -2.97
CA VAL A 134 14.62 -5.84 -3.60
C VAL A 134 14.17 -6.05 -5.06
N GLY A 135 12.86 -6.12 -5.30
CA GLY A 135 12.30 -6.23 -6.65
C GLY A 135 12.66 -5.05 -7.55
N LEU A 136 12.61 -3.82 -7.01
CA LEU A 136 13.02 -2.61 -7.70
C LEU A 136 14.51 -2.64 -8.08
N ARG A 137 15.40 -3.01 -7.14
CA ARG A 137 16.83 -3.14 -7.40
C ARG A 137 17.13 -4.14 -8.50
N GLN A 138 16.48 -5.31 -8.47
CA GLN A 138 16.63 -6.34 -9.52
C GLN A 138 16.19 -5.86 -10.90
N SER A 139 15.22 -4.95 -10.96
CA SER A 139 14.65 -4.44 -12.21
C SER A 139 15.24 -3.10 -12.66
N TRP A 140 16.14 -2.50 -11.88
CA TRP A 140 16.56 -1.09 -12.02
C TRP A 140 17.03 -0.73 -13.42
N GLY A 141 17.89 -1.54 -14.04
CA GLY A 141 18.38 -1.30 -15.40
C GLY A 141 17.28 -1.36 -16.46
N ARG A 142 16.32 -2.27 -16.30
CA ARG A 142 15.19 -2.43 -17.24
C ARG A 142 14.20 -1.27 -17.17
N LEU A 143 14.08 -0.66 -15.99
CA LEU A 143 13.17 0.47 -15.78
C LEU A 143 13.70 1.77 -16.40
N SER A 144 15.01 1.87 -16.58
CA SER A 144 15.68 3.04 -17.18
C SER A 144 15.62 3.04 -18.72
N GLY A 145 15.52 1.89 -19.36
CA GLY A 145 15.52 1.71 -20.81
C GLY A 145 14.12 1.86 -21.41
N GLY A 146 13.64 3.11 -21.58
CA GLY A 146 12.32 3.31 -22.16
C GLY A 146 11.90 4.77 -22.31
N ALA A 147 12.83 5.58 -22.79
CA ALA A 147 12.57 6.87 -23.43
C ALA A 147 13.36 6.87 -24.73
N ALA A 148 12.85 6.16 -25.72
CA ALA A 148 13.20 6.33 -27.13
C ALA A 148 11.94 6.00 -27.92
#